data_70e7896e9ae891cef415e1af4a920dc3
#
_entry.id   70e7896e9ae891cef415e1af4a920dc3
#
_cell.length_a   1.000
_cell.length_b   1.000
_cell.length_c   1.000
_cell.angle_alpha   90.00
_cell.angle_beta   90.00
_cell.angle_gamma   90.00
#
_symmetry.space_group_name_H-M   'P 1'
#
loop_
_entity.id
_entity.type
_entity.pdbx_description
1 polymer ?
#
loop_
_entity_poly.entity_id
_entity_poly.type
_entity_poly.pdbx_seq_one_letter_code
_entity_poly.pdbx_strand_id
1 'polypeptide(L)'
;MSNRGTQFVIAGDVANWHAQLHEALAAGTSQVEAARAAGAPVDDDVLQFVDHPEPGPGWEFVYAQPEQFAAHAVPVLSITGMYDDSSGGTIANWRRFVAHSSDDVVARSHLVVGPWDHMGTHFGEGRVGELVFGPDATVDLPALRRDWLRHVLDGAPRPDLLRDRVMLHVAGSERWIGVPSLEAASAATATRWLRGVDGPMDALHSGFVEDAPADGPDAVFTCDPHDLRTAAIELQPRPEGSGPQSPFHGQPMNNFIMTVAGNDPTNSRFVVELDGQGVVYTSAPLTDDLVVVGWPELHLHLECDQPDADLAVLLHEITPGGDSIMLSSDLLRLSCRRFDGGHEWLVPGEVTPIGFEHFKWCQRRVRAGSRLRVAIRHASSIQANAYPHGRPADAPAARVRILHDAARAPRLLLPTADLD
;
A
#
# COMPACT_ATOMS: atom_id res chain seq x y z
N MET A 1 -8.09 -0.71 7.76
CA MET A 1 -9.15 -1.72 7.94
C MET A 1 -8.85 -2.57 9.16
N SER A 2 -9.79 -2.75 10.09
CA SER A 2 -9.52 -3.61 11.24
C SER A 2 -9.54 -5.07 10.80
N ASN A 3 -8.50 -5.81 11.12
CA ASN A 3 -8.36 -7.25 10.86
C ASN A 3 -9.34 -8.12 11.68
N ARG A 4 -10.37 -7.53 12.33
CA ARG A 4 -11.27 -8.28 13.19
C ARG A 4 -12.08 -9.34 12.45
N GLY A 5 -12.56 -9.05 11.24
CA GLY A 5 -13.26 -10.04 10.43
C GLY A 5 -12.40 -11.27 10.06
N THR A 6 -11.12 -11.08 9.86
CA THR A 6 -10.17 -12.16 9.55
C THR A 6 -9.76 -12.96 10.79
N GLN A 7 -9.71 -12.34 11.96
CA GLN A 7 -9.27 -13.01 13.18
C GLN A 7 -10.26 -14.08 13.70
N PHE A 8 -11.53 -13.99 13.36
CA PHE A 8 -12.56 -14.92 13.85
C PHE A 8 -12.73 -16.18 12.99
N VAL A 9 -12.32 -16.14 11.73
CA VAL A 9 -12.48 -17.26 10.78
C VAL A 9 -11.43 -18.38 10.99
N ILE A 10 -10.41 -18.15 11.76
CA ILE A 10 -9.19 -18.95 11.77
C ILE A 10 -9.19 -20.08 12.83
N ALA A 11 -10.31 -20.35 13.46
CA ALA A 11 -10.42 -21.51 14.35
C ALA A 11 -10.61 -22.85 13.60
N GLY A 12 -10.61 -22.86 12.25
CA GLY A 12 -10.84 -24.00 11.40
C GLY A 12 -9.71 -24.24 10.37
N ASP A 13 -9.96 -25.12 9.45
CA ASP A 13 -9.07 -25.45 8.32
C ASP A 13 -8.90 -24.25 7.39
N VAL A 14 -7.77 -23.53 7.52
CA VAL A 14 -7.45 -22.31 6.76
C VAL A 14 -7.42 -22.55 5.26
N ALA A 15 -6.93 -23.72 4.81
CA ALA A 15 -6.89 -24.05 3.40
C ALA A 15 -8.30 -24.22 2.82
N ASN A 16 -9.20 -24.82 3.58
CA ASN A 16 -10.59 -24.97 3.20
C ASN A 16 -11.34 -23.61 3.21
N TRP A 17 -11.04 -22.76 4.17
CA TRP A 17 -11.61 -21.42 4.21
C TRP A 17 -11.21 -20.56 3.00
N HIS A 18 -9.94 -20.62 2.57
CA HIS A 18 -9.48 -19.93 1.37
C HIS A 18 -10.22 -20.40 0.11
N ALA A 19 -10.36 -21.71 -0.05
CA ALA A 19 -11.10 -22.28 -1.17
C ALA A 19 -12.56 -21.82 -1.17
N GLN A 20 -13.22 -21.85 -0.02
CA GLN A 20 -14.62 -21.43 0.14
C GLN A 20 -14.79 -19.94 -0.09
N LEU A 21 -13.88 -19.08 0.41
CA LEU A 21 -13.90 -17.65 0.16
C LEU A 21 -13.72 -17.35 -1.34
N HIS A 22 -12.76 -18.02 -1.97
CA HIS A 22 -12.51 -17.86 -3.40
C HIS A 22 -13.70 -18.30 -4.25
N GLU A 23 -14.31 -19.44 -3.95
CA GLU A 23 -15.52 -19.93 -4.63
C GLU A 23 -16.69 -18.94 -4.44
N ALA A 24 -16.90 -18.45 -3.23
CA ALA A 24 -17.96 -17.51 -2.93
C ALA A 24 -17.75 -16.17 -3.68
N LEU A 25 -16.54 -15.63 -3.67
CA LEU A 25 -16.22 -14.41 -4.42
C LEU A 25 -16.37 -14.63 -5.94
N ALA A 26 -15.92 -15.78 -6.45
CA ALA A 26 -16.08 -16.14 -7.86
C ALA A 26 -17.56 -16.30 -8.28
N ALA A 27 -18.42 -16.73 -7.36
CA ALA A 27 -19.86 -16.80 -7.55
C ALA A 27 -20.59 -15.43 -7.45
N GLY A 28 -19.85 -14.33 -7.26
CA GLY A 28 -20.43 -13.00 -7.10
C GLY A 28 -21.00 -12.72 -5.70
N THR A 29 -20.67 -13.55 -4.72
CA THR A 29 -21.14 -13.41 -3.35
C THR A 29 -20.44 -12.25 -2.66
N SER A 30 -21.13 -11.50 -1.82
CA SER A 30 -20.51 -10.45 -0.98
C SER A 30 -19.51 -11.06 0.01
N GLN A 31 -18.56 -10.25 0.47
CA GLN A 31 -17.59 -10.70 1.50
C GLN A 31 -18.31 -11.18 2.77
N VAL A 32 -19.41 -10.54 3.16
CA VAL A 32 -20.24 -10.94 4.32
C VAL A 32 -20.86 -12.31 4.12
N GLU A 33 -21.45 -12.55 2.96
CA GLU A 33 -22.05 -13.85 2.63
C GLU A 33 -20.99 -14.94 2.50
N ALA A 34 -19.85 -14.61 1.88
CA ALA A 34 -18.71 -15.51 1.81
C ALA A 34 -18.19 -15.89 3.22
N ALA A 35 -18.07 -14.91 4.11
CA ALA A 35 -17.67 -15.13 5.49
C ALA A 35 -18.67 -16.01 6.24
N ARG A 36 -19.97 -15.77 6.08
CA ARG A 36 -21.04 -16.61 6.67
C ARG A 36 -20.99 -18.04 6.13
N ALA A 37 -20.83 -18.20 4.81
CA ALA A 37 -20.71 -19.52 4.18
C ALA A 37 -19.49 -20.29 4.68
N ALA A 38 -18.41 -19.60 4.98
CA ALA A 38 -17.19 -20.17 5.59
C ALA A 38 -17.31 -20.39 7.11
N GLY A 39 -18.46 -20.12 7.72
CA GLY A 39 -18.71 -20.33 9.15
C GLY A 39 -18.16 -19.22 10.05
N ALA A 40 -17.80 -18.07 9.49
CA ALA A 40 -17.37 -16.93 10.30
C ALA A 40 -18.55 -16.30 11.05
N PRO A 41 -18.38 -15.92 12.31
CA PRO A 41 -19.37 -15.11 13.01
C PRO A 41 -19.41 -13.72 12.37
N VAL A 42 -20.54 -13.38 11.76
CA VAL A 42 -20.82 -12.04 11.24
C VAL A 42 -21.85 -11.42 12.18
N ASP A 43 -21.36 -10.63 13.11
CA ASP A 43 -22.15 -9.88 14.06
C ASP A 43 -22.46 -8.46 13.57
N ASP A 44 -23.23 -7.72 14.36
CA ASP A 44 -23.65 -6.35 14.04
C ASP A 44 -22.45 -5.40 13.89
N ASP A 45 -21.37 -5.63 14.63
CA ASP A 45 -20.14 -4.83 14.53
C ASP A 45 -19.47 -5.00 13.17
N VAL A 46 -19.43 -6.25 12.63
CA VAL A 46 -18.91 -6.51 11.28
C VAL A 46 -19.80 -5.88 10.22
N LEU A 47 -21.13 -6.01 10.38
CA LEU A 47 -22.09 -5.42 9.44
C LEU A 47 -21.99 -3.90 9.40
N GLN A 48 -21.81 -3.25 10.56
CA GLN A 48 -21.63 -1.81 10.64
C GLN A 48 -20.43 -1.32 9.79
N PHE A 49 -19.32 -2.06 9.76
CA PHE A 49 -18.17 -1.70 8.92
C PHE A 49 -18.42 -1.90 7.43
N VAL A 50 -19.22 -2.89 7.07
CA VAL A 50 -19.56 -3.16 5.68
C VAL A 50 -20.57 -2.15 5.14
N ASP A 51 -21.56 -1.81 5.97
CA ASP A 51 -22.65 -0.90 5.59
C ASP A 51 -22.20 0.57 5.62
N HIS A 52 -21.16 0.90 6.40
CA HIS A 52 -20.60 2.24 6.55
C HIS A 52 -19.09 2.22 6.34
N PRO A 53 -18.60 1.98 5.09
CA PRO A 53 -17.19 1.91 4.79
C PRO A 53 -16.47 3.28 4.84
N GLU A 54 -17.23 4.38 4.78
CA GLU A 54 -16.72 5.75 4.83
C GLU A 54 -16.30 6.15 6.25
N PRO A 55 -15.28 7.01 6.41
CA PRO A 55 -14.93 7.58 7.71
C PRO A 55 -16.12 8.28 8.35
N GLY A 56 -16.42 7.97 9.60
CA GLY A 56 -17.57 8.52 10.30
C GLY A 56 -17.70 8.01 11.74
N PRO A 57 -18.79 8.34 12.45
CA PRO A 57 -18.98 7.99 13.85
C PRO A 57 -18.86 6.48 14.16
N GLY A 58 -19.21 5.63 13.19
CA GLY A 58 -19.04 4.17 13.30
C GLY A 58 -17.60 3.69 13.40
N TRP A 59 -16.62 4.52 12.98
CA TRP A 59 -15.20 4.20 12.99
C TRP A 59 -14.43 4.82 14.17
N GLU A 60 -15.06 5.71 14.95
CA GLU A 60 -14.40 6.43 16.05
C GLU A 60 -13.78 5.52 17.10
N PHE A 61 -14.34 4.34 17.32
CA PHE A 61 -13.79 3.39 18.30
C PHE A 61 -12.57 2.61 17.78
N VAL A 62 -12.30 2.65 16.46
CA VAL A 62 -11.14 2.00 15.85
C VAL A 62 -9.90 2.88 15.94
N TYR A 63 -10.08 4.20 15.96
CA TYR A 63 -9.00 5.17 16.01
C TYR A 63 -8.98 5.91 17.33
N ALA A 64 -7.79 6.04 17.92
CA ALA A 64 -7.63 6.92 19.08
C ALA A 64 -8.03 8.35 18.70
N GLN A 65 -8.85 8.96 19.56
CA GLN A 65 -9.34 10.32 19.38
C GLN A 65 -8.31 11.36 19.86
N PRO A 66 -8.36 12.62 19.39
CA PRO A 66 -7.45 13.68 19.82
C PRO A 66 -7.29 13.83 21.33
N GLU A 67 -8.39 13.69 22.08
CA GLU A 67 -8.41 13.80 23.54
C GLU A 67 -7.66 12.64 24.23
N GLN A 68 -7.69 11.46 23.64
CA GLN A 68 -6.95 10.29 24.13
C GLN A 68 -5.46 10.47 23.92
N PHE A 69 -5.02 11.04 22.79
CA PHE A 69 -3.62 11.40 22.57
C PHE A 69 -3.16 12.54 23.50
N ALA A 70 -4.01 13.57 23.70
CA ALA A 70 -3.70 14.67 24.61
C ALA A 70 -3.54 14.20 26.06
N ALA A 71 -4.29 13.17 26.46
CA ALA A 71 -4.19 12.58 27.80
C ALA A 71 -3.02 11.57 27.93
N HIS A 72 -2.35 11.21 26.82
CA HIS A 72 -1.25 10.25 26.82
C HIS A 72 -0.01 10.85 27.45
N ALA A 73 0.54 10.20 28.49
CA ALA A 73 1.62 10.75 29.30
C ALA A 73 2.95 9.99 29.21
N VAL A 74 2.99 8.90 28.44
CA VAL A 74 4.16 8.04 28.33
C VAL A 74 4.79 8.10 26.93
N PRO A 75 6.13 8.04 26.79
CA PRO A 75 6.78 7.98 25.49
C PRO A 75 6.38 6.73 24.70
N VAL A 76 6.40 6.83 23.37
CA VAL A 76 6.04 5.76 22.44
C VAL A 76 7.24 5.41 21.55
N LEU A 77 7.51 4.13 21.37
CA LEU A 77 8.36 3.61 20.31
C LEU A 77 7.47 2.89 19.28
N SER A 78 7.26 3.53 18.15
CA SER A 78 6.56 2.94 17.00
C SER A 78 7.57 2.30 16.05
N ILE A 79 7.32 1.06 15.64
CA ILE A 79 8.16 0.33 14.68
C ILE A 79 7.28 -0.21 13.57
N THR A 80 7.65 0.04 12.33
CA THR A 80 6.98 -0.50 11.14
C THR A 80 7.97 -0.76 10.02
N GLY A 81 7.51 -1.34 8.93
CA GLY A 81 8.32 -1.62 7.75
C GLY A 81 7.75 -0.99 6.48
N MET A 82 8.61 -0.57 5.56
CA MET A 82 8.18 -0.03 4.27
C MET A 82 7.34 -1.03 3.47
N TYR A 83 7.65 -2.33 3.62
CA TYR A 83 6.97 -3.43 2.92
C TYR A 83 5.90 -4.12 3.78
N ASP A 84 5.58 -3.54 4.93
CA ASP A 84 4.49 -4.00 5.78
C ASP A 84 3.15 -3.43 5.26
N ASP A 85 2.16 -4.28 5.05
CA ASP A 85 0.82 -3.88 4.62
C ASP A 85 0.10 -3.02 5.68
N SER A 86 0.47 -3.16 6.96
CA SER A 86 -0.04 -2.33 8.07
C SER A 86 0.71 -1.01 8.26
N SER A 87 1.77 -0.73 7.50
CA SER A 87 2.59 0.49 7.66
C SER A 87 1.80 1.78 7.57
N GLY A 88 0.82 1.84 6.67
CA GLY A 88 -0.06 3.01 6.51
C GLY A 88 -0.82 3.35 7.79
N GLY A 89 -1.36 2.35 8.48
CA GLY A 89 -2.04 2.52 9.77
C GLY A 89 -1.09 2.98 10.88
N THR A 90 0.08 2.39 10.97
CA THR A 90 1.12 2.78 11.96
C THR A 90 1.57 4.22 11.75
N ILE A 91 1.86 4.61 10.51
CA ILE A 91 2.29 5.96 10.15
C ILE A 91 1.17 6.99 10.41
N ALA A 92 -0.07 6.68 10.02
CA ALA A 92 -1.22 7.54 10.29
C ALA A 92 -1.43 7.74 11.81
N ASN A 93 -1.32 6.67 12.60
CA ASN A 93 -1.41 6.75 14.05
C ASN A 93 -0.26 7.56 14.67
N TRP A 94 0.96 7.40 14.18
CA TRP A 94 2.11 8.20 14.58
C TRP A 94 1.89 9.70 14.31
N ARG A 95 1.40 10.06 13.14
CA ARG A 95 1.10 11.48 12.80
C ARG A 95 0.04 12.08 13.72
N ARG A 96 -1.02 11.32 14.03
CA ARG A 96 -2.04 11.74 15.01
C ARG A 96 -1.46 11.89 16.41
N PHE A 97 -0.63 10.93 16.83
CA PHE A 97 0.07 11.00 18.11
C PHE A 97 0.93 12.27 18.21
N VAL A 98 1.73 12.57 17.20
CA VAL A 98 2.57 13.80 17.17
C VAL A 98 1.71 15.07 17.16
N ALA A 99 0.58 15.08 16.46
CA ALA A 99 -0.27 16.24 16.33
C ALA A 99 -1.06 16.59 17.61
N HIS A 100 -1.34 15.61 18.46
CA HIS A 100 -2.27 15.78 19.59
C HIS A 100 -1.68 15.48 20.97
N SER A 101 -0.52 14.82 21.06
CA SER A 101 0.17 14.58 22.33
C SER A 101 0.96 15.82 22.79
N SER A 102 1.34 15.89 24.06
CA SER A 102 2.17 16.97 24.57
C SER A 102 3.59 16.92 23.97
N ASP A 103 4.20 18.11 23.78
CA ASP A 103 5.56 18.24 23.23
C ASP A 103 6.59 17.44 24.02
N ASP A 104 6.46 17.36 25.34
CA ASP A 104 7.37 16.57 26.20
C ASP A 104 7.29 15.07 25.90
N VAL A 105 6.09 14.53 25.70
CA VAL A 105 5.89 13.13 25.34
C VAL A 105 6.40 12.86 23.93
N VAL A 106 6.09 13.72 22.98
CA VAL A 106 6.54 13.61 21.59
C VAL A 106 8.06 13.69 21.48
N ALA A 107 8.71 14.57 22.25
CA ALA A 107 10.19 14.73 22.25
C ALA A 107 10.94 13.48 22.71
N ARG A 108 10.30 12.62 23.52
CA ARG A 108 10.86 11.37 24.05
C ARG A 108 10.40 10.14 23.28
N SER A 109 9.60 10.32 22.23
CA SER A 109 9.01 9.25 21.43
C SER A 109 9.75 9.11 20.09
N HIS A 110 9.74 7.89 19.55
CA HIS A 110 10.45 7.58 18.30
C HIS A 110 9.61 6.75 17.36
N LEU A 111 9.80 6.98 16.04
CA LEU A 111 9.32 6.13 14.96
C LEU A 111 10.51 5.51 14.23
N VAL A 112 10.47 4.22 14.01
CA VAL A 112 11.46 3.48 13.20
C VAL A 112 10.74 2.83 12.04
N VAL A 113 11.16 3.15 10.81
CA VAL A 113 10.65 2.52 9.58
C VAL A 113 11.81 1.79 8.91
N GLY A 114 11.81 0.47 9.02
CA GLY A 114 12.81 -0.37 8.37
C GLY A 114 12.39 -0.86 6.99
N PRO A 115 13.25 -1.59 6.29
CA PRO A 115 12.93 -2.20 5.00
C PRO A 115 12.25 -3.58 5.20
N TRP A 116 11.36 -3.67 6.17
CA TRP A 116 10.77 -4.92 6.63
C TRP A 116 9.35 -5.11 6.11
N ASP A 117 8.92 -6.37 6.05
CA ASP A 117 7.52 -6.78 5.97
C ASP A 117 6.91 -6.88 7.38
N HIS A 118 5.68 -7.38 7.47
CA HIS A 118 4.97 -7.52 8.73
C HIS A 118 5.74 -8.33 9.78
N MET A 119 6.35 -9.46 9.39
CA MET A 119 7.16 -10.25 10.31
C MET A 119 8.48 -9.60 10.66
N GLY A 120 9.12 -8.99 9.68
CA GLY A 120 10.37 -8.26 9.89
C GLY A 120 10.22 -7.13 10.90
N THR A 121 9.03 -6.55 11.09
CA THR A 121 8.79 -5.54 12.14
C THR A 121 8.88 -6.10 13.56
N HIS A 122 8.85 -7.41 13.74
CA HIS A 122 9.01 -8.06 15.03
C HIS A 122 10.48 -8.39 15.33
N PHE A 123 11.24 -8.79 14.34
CA PHE A 123 12.60 -9.37 14.51
C PHE A 123 13.70 -8.54 13.85
N GLY A 124 13.38 -7.67 12.88
CA GLY A 124 14.34 -6.82 12.19
C GLY A 124 15.20 -7.57 11.17
N GLU A 125 14.59 -8.47 10.41
CA GLU A 125 15.32 -9.27 9.43
C GLU A 125 15.64 -8.45 8.17
N GLY A 126 16.84 -8.62 7.63
CA GLY A 126 17.32 -7.92 6.42
C GLY A 126 16.84 -8.53 5.11
N ARG A 127 15.63 -9.10 5.06
CA ARG A 127 15.07 -9.72 3.86
C ARG A 127 13.55 -9.57 3.77
N VAL A 128 13.04 -9.32 2.56
CA VAL A 128 11.60 -9.34 2.24
C VAL A 128 11.40 -9.98 0.86
N GLY A 129 10.71 -11.10 0.82
CA GLY A 129 10.61 -11.88 -0.42
C GLY A 129 11.98 -12.23 -0.97
N GLU A 130 12.23 -11.89 -2.23
CA GLU A 130 13.53 -12.06 -2.88
C GLU A 130 14.52 -10.90 -2.63
N LEU A 131 14.04 -9.80 -2.01
CA LEU A 131 14.90 -8.66 -1.67
C LEU A 131 15.78 -8.99 -0.48
N VAL A 132 17.08 -8.83 -0.63
CA VAL A 132 18.08 -8.94 0.44
C VAL A 132 18.72 -7.58 0.63
N PHE A 133 18.68 -7.07 1.85
CA PHE A 133 19.25 -5.78 2.23
C PHE A 133 20.61 -5.96 2.88
N GLY A 134 21.37 -4.88 2.95
CA GLY A 134 22.66 -4.86 3.64
C GLY A 134 22.57 -5.14 5.14
N PRO A 135 23.71 -5.36 5.81
CA PRO A 135 23.76 -5.74 7.23
C PRO A 135 23.09 -4.72 8.16
N ASP A 136 23.06 -3.44 7.79
CA ASP A 136 22.44 -2.37 8.59
C ASP A 136 20.91 -2.48 8.63
N ALA A 137 20.29 -3.22 7.71
CA ALA A 137 18.86 -3.52 7.70
C ALA A 137 18.48 -4.58 8.75
N THR A 138 19.46 -5.37 9.22
CA THR A 138 19.25 -6.37 10.26
C THR A 138 19.42 -5.73 11.62
N VAL A 139 18.34 -5.61 12.37
CA VAL A 139 18.28 -4.96 13.68
C VAL A 139 17.70 -5.93 14.71
N ASP A 140 18.39 -6.14 15.82
CA ASP A 140 17.81 -6.86 16.96
C ASP A 140 16.70 -6.00 17.60
N LEU A 141 15.49 -6.06 17.02
CA LEU A 141 14.34 -5.28 17.49
C LEU A 141 13.89 -5.67 18.92
N PRO A 142 13.93 -6.93 19.34
CA PRO A 142 13.74 -7.28 20.76
C PRO A 142 14.72 -6.57 21.69
N ALA A 143 16.00 -6.51 21.33
CA ALA A 143 17.00 -5.78 22.11
C ALA A 143 16.73 -4.26 22.08
N LEU A 144 16.43 -3.69 20.92
CA LEU A 144 16.07 -2.27 20.77
C LEU A 144 14.91 -1.88 21.69
N ARG A 145 13.83 -2.68 21.69
CA ARG A 145 12.64 -2.44 22.56
C ARG A 145 13.03 -2.50 24.04
N ARG A 146 13.78 -3.51 24.45
CA ARG A 146 14.26 -3.66 25.83
C ARG A 146 15.13 -2.49 26.28
N ASP A 147 16.08 -2.07 25.43
CA ASP A 147 17.03 -1.03 25.78
C ASP A 147 16.36 0.36 25.75
N TRP A 148 15.41 0.59 24.87
CA TRP A 148 14.55 1.77 24.90
C TRP A 148 13.68 1.82 26.16
N LEU A 149 13.08 0.72 26.59
CA LEU A 149 12.35 0.68 27.86
C LEU A 149 13.24 1.02 29.05
N ARG A 150 14.48 0.50 29.09
CA ARG A 150 15.45 0.87 30.12
C ARG A 150 15.83 2.35 30.08
N HIS A 151 15.98 2.90 28.89
CA HIS A 151 16.24 4.33 28.71
C HIS A 151 15.09 5.17 29.30
N VAL A 152 13.85 4.84 28.99
CA VAL A 152 12.67 5.61 29.43
C VAL A 152 12.37 5.42 30.92
N LEU A 153 12.52 4.21 31.46
CA LEU A 153 12.13 3.87 32.84
C LEU A 153 13.25 4.04 33.82
N ASP A 154 14.50 3.68 33.45
CA ASP A 154 15.63 3.60 34.35
C ASP A 154 16.70 4.67 34.09
N GLY A 155 16.52 5.52 33.07
CA GLY A 155 17.49 6.54 32.68
C GLY A 155 18.78 5.98 32.04
N ALA A 156 18.74 4.74 31.51
CA ALA A 156 19.85 4.15 30.78
C ALA A 156 20.17 4.97 29.50
N PRO A 157 21.36 4.81 28.89
CA PRO A 157 21.70 5.46 27.64
C PRO A 157 20.64 5.17 26.55
N ARG A 158 20.34 6.18 25.74
CA ARG A 158 19.45 6.02 24.57
C ARG A 158 20.10 5.08 23.55
N PRO A 159 19.35 4.13 22.96
CA PRO A 159 19.87 3.27 21.90
C PRO A 159 20.37 4.10 20.70
N ASP A 160 21.52 3.72 20.12
CA ASP A 160 22.18 4.45 19.04
C ASP A 160 21.30 4.59 17.80
N LEU A 161 20.47 3.59 17.49
CA LEU A 161 19.54 3.67 16.37
C LEU A 161 18.51 4.80 16.56
N LEU A 162 18.14 5.14 17.80
CA LEU A 162 17.13 6.16 18.11
C LEU A 162 17.74 7.57 18.26
N ARG A 163 18.79 7.90 17.48
CA ARG A 163 19.49 9.19 17.54
C ARG A 163 18.60 10.38 17.16
N ASP A 164 17.60 10.16 16.27
CA ASP A 164 16.60 11.14 15.86
C ASP A 164 15.19 10.65 16.18
N ARG A 165 14.20 11.54 16.07
CA ARG A 165 12.80 11.20 16.35
C ARG A 165 12.25 10.17 15.37
N VAL A 166 12.57 10.31 14.10
CA VAL A 166 12.18 9.37 13.04
C VAL A 166 13.44 8.79 12.40
N MET A 167 13.55 7.48 12.42
CA MET A 167 14.62 6.73 11.79
C MET A 167 14.11 5.95 10.60
N LEU A 168 14.68 6.19 9.42
CA LEU A 168 14.26 5.59 8.15
C LEU A 168 15.45 4.81 7.55
N HIS A 169 15.26 3.53 7.23
CA HIS A 169 16.22 2.78 6.43
C HIS A 169 15.89 2.93 4.95
N VAL A 170 16.67 3.69 4.23
CA VAL A 170 16.45 3.90 2.79
C VAL A 170 16.94 2.69 2.01
N ALA A 171 16.00 1.84 1.60
CA ALA A 171 16.28 0.65 0.82
C ALA A 171 17.03 1.00 -0.49
N GLY A 172 17.97 0.15 -0.94
CA GLY A 172 18.80 0.42 -2.12
C GLY A 172 19.96 1.40 -1.88
N SER A 173 19.93 2.19 -0.78
CA SER A 173 21.08 2.95 -0.28
C SER A 173 21.78 2.22 0.86
N GLU A 174 21.05 1.31 1.51
CA GLU A 174 21.48 0.54 2.67
C GLU A 174 21.93 1.43 3.84
N ARG A 175 21.25 2.56 4.05
CA ARG A 175 21.59 3.54 5.07
C ARG A 175 20.39 3.92 5.93
N TRP A 176 20.61 4.08 7.23
CA TRP A 176 19.70 4.74 8.14
C TRP A 176 19.88 6.25 8.10
N ILE A 177 18.80 6.98 7.83
CA ILE A 177 18.74 8.43 7.99
C ILE A 177 17.87 8.77 9.20
N GLY A 178 18.26 9.82 9.93
CA GLY A 178 17.50 10.38 11.02
C GLY A 178 16.89 11.71 10.60
N VAL A 179 15.59 11.90 10.86
CA VAL A 179 14.87 13.13 10.53
C VAL A 179 13.98 13.58 11.71
N PRO A 180 13.71 14.89 11.83
CA PRO A 180 12.87 15.40 12.93
C PRO A 180 11.38 15.02 12.78
N SER A 181 10.90 14.81 11.55
CA SER A 181 9.53 14.35 11.24
C SER A 181 9.49 13.63 9.89
N LEU A 182 8.39 12.94 9.59
CA LEU A 182 8.20 12.31 8.29
C LEU A 182 8.13 13.35 7.16
N GLU A 183 7.51 14.49 7.40
CA GLU A 183 7.39 15.57 6.43
C GLU A 183 8.75 16.22 6.10
N ALA A 184 9.69 16.17 7.04
CA ALA A 184 11.06 16.65 6.84
C ALA A 184 11.98 15.64 6.13
N ALA A 185 11.48 14.46 5.82
CA ALA A 185 12.28 13.42 5.17
C ALA A 185 12.50 13.69 3.67
N SER A 186 11.60 14.44 3.03
CA SER A 186 11.74 14.84 1.63
C SER A 186 12.19 16.31 1.52
N ALA A 187 13.15 16.55 0.61
CA ALA A 187 13.70 17.89 0.35
C ALA A 187 13.05 18.56 -0.86
N ALA A 188 12.53 17.78 -1.80
CA ALA A 188 11.96 18.26 -3.05
C ALA A 188 10.91 17.26 -3.59
N THR A 189 10.27 17.63 -4.70
CA THR A 189 9.37 16.74 -5.44
C THR A 189 9.81 16.68 -6.89
N ALA A 190 10.12 15.47 -7.36
CA ALA A 190 10.33 15.20 -8.77
C ALA A 190 8.98 14.94 -9.44
N THR A 191 8.70 15.63 -10.53
CA THR A 191 7.47 15.41 -11.31
C THR A 191 7.79 14.59 -12.54
N ARG A 192 6.91 13.64 -12.86
CA ARG A 192 6.91 12.85 -14.10
C ARG A 192 5.52 12.89 -14.72
N TRP A 193 5.47 12.73 -16.03
CA TRP A 193 4.22 12.72 -16.78
C TRP A 193 4.06 11.39 -17.49
N LEU A 194 2.80 10.93 -17.58
CA LEU A 194 2.48 9.70 -18.29
C LEU A 194 1.96 10.05 -19.67
N ARG A 195 2.44 9.34 -20.69
CA ARG A 195 1.99 9.48 -22.08
C ARG A 195 1.58 8.12 -22.64
N GLY A 196 0.36 8.06 -23.21
CA GLY A 196 -0.16 6.86 -23.82
C GLY A 196 0.50 6.53 -25.16
N VAL A 197 0.26 5.33 -25.63
CA VAL A 197 0.58 4.82 -26.97
C VAL A 197 -0.64 4.20 -27.61
N ASP A 198 -0.64 4.04 -28.92
CA ASP A 198 -1.74 3.39 -29.62
C ASP A 198 -1.86 1.91 -29.26
N GLY A 199 -3.10 1.48 -29.06
CA GLY A 199 -3.44 0.09 -28.76
C GLY A 199 -3.41 -0.27 -27.25
N PRO A 200 -3.55 -1.56 -26.95
CA PRO A 200 -3.49 -2.05 -25.56
C PRO A 200 -2.12 -1.78 -24.94
N MET A 201 -2.11 -1.33 -23.69
CA MET A 201 -0.87 -1.08 -22.96
C MET A 201 -0.70 -2.14 -21.86
N ASP A 202 0.41 -2.83 -21.89
CA ASP A 202 0.79 -3.87 -20.93
C ASP A 202 2.29 -3.74 -20.56
N ALA A 203 2.85 -4.75 -19.91
CA ALA A 203 4.25 -4.76 -19.49
C ALA A 203 5.24 -4.82 -20.68
N LEU A 204 4.81 -5.31 -21.86
CA LEU A 204 5.63 -5.45 -23.06
C LEU A 204 5.41 -4.30 -24.05
N HIS A 205 4.20 -3.77 -24.10
CA HIS A 205 3.81 -2.63 -24.94
C HIS A 205 3.29 -1.50 -24.06
N SER A 206 4.22 -0.84 -23.36
CA SER A 206 3.87 0.19 -22.36
C SER A 206 3.85 1.59 -22.99
N GLY A 207 3.01 2.47 -22.40
CA GLY A 207 3.17 3.91 -22.51
C GLY A 207 4.48 4.40 -21.85
N PHE A 208 4.65 5.71 -21.81
CA PHE A 208 5.89 6.33 -21.34
C PHE A 208 5.69 7.09 -20.02
N VAL A 209 6.72 7.07 -19.17
CA VAL A 209 6.92 8.00 -18.05
C VAL A 209 8.00 8.98 -18.51
N GLU A 210 7.65 10.29 -18.59
CA GLU A 210 8.48 11.33 -19.19
C GLU A 210 8.77 12.49 -18.22
N ASP A 211 9.78 13.30 -18.54
CA ASP A 211 10.19 14.45 -17.73
C ASP A 211 9.36 15.73 -18.02
N ALA A 212 8.54 15.71 -19.07
CA ALA A 212 7.69 16.82 -19.46
C ALA A 212 6.35 16.32 -20.02
N PRO A 213 5.26 17.12 -19.89
CA PRO A 213 3.98 16.74 -20.47
C PRO A 213 4.08 16.73 -22.00
N ALA A 214 3.44 15.73 -22.62
CA ALA A 214 3.36 15.60 -24.07
C ALA A 214 1.98 15.02 -24.46
N ASP A 215 1.54 15.38 -25.69
CA ASP A 215 0.34 14.77 -26.27
C ASP A 215 0.58 13.29 -26.57
N GLY A 216 -0.44 12.47 -26.33
CA GLY A 216 -0.42 11.06 -26.65
C GLY A 216 -1.86 10.52 -26.82
N PRO A 217 -1.98 9.33 -27.42
CA PRO A 217 -3.28 8.65 -27.47
C PRO A 217 -3.82 8.39 -26.07
N ASP A 218 -5.14 8.52 -25.89
CA ASP A 218 -5.81 8.15 -24.66
C ASP A 218 -5.67 6.65 -24.40
N ALA A 219 -5.44 6.27 -23.16
CA ALA A 219 -5.38 4.88 -22.76
C ALA A 219 -6.75 4.38 -22.31
N VAL A 220 -7.11 3.17 -22.73
CA VAL A 220 -8.41 2.58 -22.42
C VAL A 220 -8.25 1.19 -21.86
N PHE A 221 -8.95 0.90 -20.77
CA PHE A 221 -9.00 -0.44 -20.18
C PHE A 221 -10.39 -0.70 -19.58
N THR A 222 -10.61 -1.93 -19.18
CA THR A 222 -11.88 -2.39 -18.61
C THR A 222 -11.71 -2.72 -17.13
N CYS A 223 -12.67 -2.29 -16.31
CA CYS A 223 -12.82 -2.71 -14.93
C CYS A 223 -13.99 -3.69 -14.86
N ASP A 224 -13.68 -4.99 -14.90
CA ASP A 224 -14.70 -6.03 -14.82
C ASP A 224 -14.82 -6.50 -13.35
N PRO A 225 -15.95 -6.25 -12.68
CA PRO A 225 -16.15 -6.68 -11.29
C PRO A 225 -16.10 -8.20 -11.11
N HIS A 226 -16.24 -8.98 -12.19
CA HIS A 226 -16.12 -10.45 -12.16
C HIS A 226 -14.70 -10.95 -12.42
N ASP A 227 -13.75 -10.07 -12.76
CA ASP A 227 -12.35 -10.44 -12.87
C ASP A 227 -11.68 -10.52 -11.49
N LEU A 228 -11.48 -11.75 -11.03
CA LEU A 228 -10.88 -12.05 -9.73
C LEU A 228 -9.39 -12.39 -9.79
N ARG A 229 -8.71 -12.16 -10.93
CA ARG A 229 -7.30 -12.55 -11.09
C ARG A 229 -6.40 -11.94 -10.02
N THR A 230 -6.58 -10.66 -9.70
CA THR A 230 -5.76 -10.00 -8.68
C THR A 230 -6.07 -10.49 -7.26
N ALA A 231 -7.34 -10.75 -6.94
CA ALA A 231 -7.72 -11.40 -5.69
C ALA A 231 -7.13 -12.82 -5.59
N ALA A 232 -7.10 -13.56 -6.71
CA ALA A 232 -6.47 -14.88 -6.76
C ALA A 232 -4.94 -14.82 -6.54
N ILE A 233 -4.27 -13.77 -7.02
CA ILE A 233 -2.84 -13.54 -6.74
C ILE A 233 -2.63 -13.27 -5.24
N GLU A 234 -3.48 -12.45 -4.63
CA GLU A 234 -3.42 -12.15 -3.20
C GLU A 234 -3.62 -13.40 -2.32
N LEU A 235 -4.44 -14.35 -2.75
CA LEU A 235 -4.71 -15.59 -2.03
C LEU A 235 -3.59 -16.63 -2.14
N GLN A 236 -2.64 -16.48 -3.05
CA GLN A 236 -1.58 -17.48 -3.21
C GLN A 236 -0.60 -17.43 -2.05
N PRO A 237 -0.21 -18.59 -1.49
CA PRO A 237 0.85 -18.64 -0.50
C PRO A 237 2.18 -18.21 -1.16
N ARG A 238 3.04 -17.56 -0.38
CA ARG A 238 4.43 -17.33 -0.81
C ARG A 238 5.11 -18.68 -1.09
N PRO A 239 6.02 -18.76 -2.07
CA PRO A 239 6.85 -19.93 -2.27
C PRO A 239 7.59 -20.31 -0.98
N GLU A 240 7.72 -21.60 -0.71
CA GLU A 240 8.52 -22.07 0.44
C GLU A 240 9.94 -21.50 0.37
N GLY A 241 10.40 -20.94 1.48
CA GLY A 241 11.73 -20.32 1.58
C GLY A 241 11.82 -18.86 1.18
N SER A 242 10.74 -18.25 0.66
CA SER A 242 10.71 -16.82 0.31
C SER A 242 10.31 -15.91 1.48
N GLY A 243 10.95 -16.01 2.61
CA GLY A 243 10.68 -15.15 3.75
C GLY A 243 11.21 -15.68 5.07
N PRO A 244 11.21 -14.86 6.12
CA PRO A 244 11.66 -15.29 7.42
C PRO A 244 10.84 -16.47 7.93
N GLN A 245 11.51 -17.44 8.53
CA GLN A 245 10.87 -18.54 9.24
C GLN A 245 10.13 -17.94 10.44
N SER A 246 8.81 -17.82 10.34
CA SER A 246 8.00 -17.34 11.46
C SER A 246 8.20 -18.25 12.67
N PRO A 247 8.54 -17.71 13.85
CA PRO A 247 8.58 -18.49 15.10
C PRO A 247 7.18 -18.99 15.49
N PHE A 248 6.14 -18.51 14.82
CA PHE A 248 4.75 -18.98 14.96
C PHE A 248 4.39 -20.06 13.93
N HIS A 249 5.38 -20.71 13.33
CA HIS A 249 5.19 -21.84 12.43
C HIS A 249 4.23 -22.87 13.06
N GLY A 250 3.15 -23.17 12.37
CA GLY A 250 2.10 -24.07 12.86
C GLY A 250 0.88 -23.37 13.49
N GLN A 251 0.88 -22.05 13.61
CA GLN A 251 -0.32 -21.29 13.94
C GLN A 251 -1.07 -20.95 12.64
N PRO A 252 -2.27 -21.49 12.40
CA PRO A 252 -3.00 -21.30 11.14
C PRO A 252 -3.17 -19.85 10.73
N MET A 253 -3.40 -18.96 11.69
CA MET A 253 -3.63 -17.54 11.49
C MET A 253 -2.41 -16.79 10.95
N ASN A 254 -1.24 -17.09 11.49
CA ASN A 254 -0.01 -16.39 11.14
C ASN A 254 0.48 -16.76 9.75
N ASN A 255 0.25 -18.00 9.32
CA ASN A 255 0.64 -18.44 7.98
C ASN A 255 -0.13 -17.71 6.87
N PHE A 256 -1.38 -17.31 7.11
CA PHE A 256 -2.18 -16.65 6.08
C PHE A 256 -1.74 -15.21 5.83
N ILE A 257 -1.74 -14.36 6.86
CA ILE A 257 -1.40 -12.93 6.74
C ILE A 257 0.05 -12.74 6.30
N MET A 258 0.93 -13.67 6.67
CA MET A 258 2.37 -13.56 6.46
C MET A 258 2.91 -14.25 5.22
N THR A 259 2.09 -15.08 4.58
CA THR A 259 2.49 -15.87 3.41
C THR A 259 1.78 -15.48 2.12
N VAL A 260 0.97 -14.42 2.15
CA VAL A 260 0.21 -14.00 0.97
C VAL A 260 1.13 -13.38 -0.07
N ALA A 261 1.05 -13.87 -1.29
CA ALA A 261 1.86 -13.38 -2.41
C ALA A 261 1.65 -11.87 -2.70
N GLY A 262 0.51 -11.31 -2.28
CA GLY A 262 0.20 -9.89 -2.40
C GLY A 262 1.12 -8.95 -1.63
N ASN A 263 1.77 -9.46 -0.58
CA ASN A 263 2.70 -8.68 0.26
C ASN A 263 4.17 -8.79 -0.19
N ASP A 264 4.44 -9.57 -1.26
CA ASP A 264 5.78 -9.68 -1.81
C ASP A 264 6.04 -8.52 -2.78
N PRO A 265 6.97 -7.59 -2.47
CA PRO A 265 7.26 -6.45 -3.32
C PRO A 265 7.89 -6.84 -4.66
N THR A 266 8.35 -8.08 -4.82
CA THR A 266 8.90 -8.60 -6.08
C THR A 266 7.88 -9.32 -6.94
N ASN A 267 6.63 -9.45 -6.48
CA ASN A 267 5.56 -10.07 -7.25
C ASN A 267 5.08 -9.20 -8.40
N SER A 268 5.56 -9.51 -9.61
CA SER A 268 5.22 -8.76 -10.83
C SER A 268 3.89 -9.17 -11.48
N ARG A 269 3.21 -10.22 -10.99
CA ARG A 269 1.96 -10.74 -11.59
C ARG A 269 0.86 -9.68 -11.66
N PHE A 270 0.79 -8.79 -10.67
CA PHE A 270 -0.15 -7.66 -10.66
C PHE A 270 0.00 -6.68 -11.83
N VAL A 271 1.13 -6.74 -12.54
CA VAL A 271 1.42 -5.90 -13.70
C VAL A 271 1.43 -6.71 -14.99
N VAL A 272 1.86 -7.97 -14.94
CA VAL A 272 2.05 -8.81 -16.13
C VAL A 272 0.72 -9.44 -16.59
N GLU A 273 -0.17 -9.76 -15.66
CA GLU A 273 -1.43 -10.45 -15.94
C GLU A 273 -2.62 -9.48 -16.08
N LEU A 274 -2.48 -8.41 -16.84
CA LEU A 274 -3.53 -7.39 -16.98
C LEU A 274 -4.64 -7.76 -17.98
N ASP A 275 -4.31 -8.31 -19.13
CA ASP A 275 -5.24 -8.73 -20.20
C ASP A 275 -6.35 -7.69 -20.49
N GLY A 276 -5.99 -6.42 -20.66
CA GLY A 276 -6.93 -5.34 -20.91
C GLY A 276 -7.66 -4.76 -19.69
N GLN A 277 -7.34 -5.25 -18.47
CA GLN A 277 -7.87 -4.74 -17.20
C GLN A 277 -7.00 -3.64 -16.58
N GLY A 278 -6.10 -3.05 -17.35
CA GLY A 278 -5.22 -1.99 -16.92
C GLY A 278 -4.29 -1.51 -17.99
N VAL A 279 -3.47 -0.54 -17.65
CA VAL A 279 -2.49 0.11 -18.52
C VAL A 279 -1.16 0.28 -17.78
N VAL A 280 -0.07 0.23 -18.52
CA VAL A 280 1.30 0.31 -17.99
C VAL A 280 2.07 1.43 -18.67
N TYR A 281 2.85 2.17 -17.90
CA TYR A 281 3.77 3.19 -18.35
C TYR A 281 5.17 2.89 -17.82
N THR A 282 6.19 3.06 -18.64
CA THR A 282 7.59 2.78 -18.27
C THR A 282 8.49 3.93 -18.72
N SER A 283 9.41 4.37 -17.85
CA SER A 283 10.37 5.41 -18.18
C SER A 283 11.52 4.88 -19.07
N ALA A 284 12.25 5.78 -19.70
CA ALA A 284 13.64 5.49 -20.10
C ALA A 284 14.46 5.09 -18.85
N PRO A 285 15.62 4.44 -19.01
CA PRO A 285 16.55 4.25 -17.90
C PRO A 285 16.92 5.60 -17.27
N LEU A 286 16.87 5.67 -15.94
CA LEU A 286 17.27 6.86 -15.21
C LEU A 286 18.74 7.15 -15.45
N THR A 287 19.10 8.41 -15.69
CA THR A 287 20.49 8.86 -15.85
C THR A 287 21.21 8.96 -14.52
N ASP A 288 20.46 9.29 -13.48
CA ASP A 288 20.96 9.51 -12.12
C ASP A 288 20.12 8.72 -11.12
N ASP A 289 20.66 8.54 -9.92
CA ASP A 289 19.91 7.94 -8.82
C ASP A 289 18.72 8.83 -8.43
N LEU A 290 17.59 8.20 -8.14
CA LEU A 290 16.39 8.87 -7.62
C LEU A 290 16.09 8.31 -6.24
N VAL A 291 16.21 9.13 -5.21
CA VAL A 291 15.87 8.74 -3.84
C VAL A 291 14.45 9.19 -3.53
N VAL A 292 13.53 8.25 -3.54
CA VAL A 292 12.12 8.51 -3.21
C VAL A 292 11.93 8.30 -1.71
N VAL A 293 11.53 9.36 -0.98
CA VAL A 293 11.21 9.27 0.46
C VAL A 293 9.97 10.10 0.73
N GLY A 294 8.88 9.44 1.04
CA GLY A 294 7.60 10.11 1.29
C GLY A 294 6.42 9.39 0.65
N TRP A 295 5.33 10.10 0.48
CA TRP A 295 4.11 9.63 -0.17
C TRP A 295 4.10 10.09 -1.63
N PRO A 296 4.22 9.18 -2.61
CA PRO A 296 3.95 9.51 -4.02
C PRO A 296 2.50 9.97 -4.20
N GLU A 297 2.23 10.71 -5.27
CA GLU A 297 0.89 11.09 -5.69
C GLU A 297 0.75 10.92 -7.20
N LEU A 298 -0.44 10.56 -7.68
CA LEU A 298 -0.75 10.53 -9.10
C LEU A 298 -2.04 11.31 -9.36
N HIS A 299 -1.96 12.33 -10.19
CA HIS A 299 -3.12 13.12 -10.64
C HIS A 299 -3.37 12.88 -12.12
N LEU A 300 -4.61 12.57 -12.49
CA LEU A 300 -4.99 12.31 -13.87
C LEU A 300 -6.43 12.78 -14.15
N HIS A 301 -6.80 12.76 -15.41
CA HIS A 301 -8.18 12.95 -15.85
C HIS A 301 -8.65 11.66 -16.51
N LEU A 302 -9.83 11.19 -16.13
CA LEU A 302 -10.41 10.02 -16.75
C LEU A 302 -11.89 10.24 -17.09
N GLU A 303 -12.37 9.43 -18.00
CA GLU A 303 -13.78 9.22 -18.30
C GLU A 303 -14.12 7.77 -17.99
N CYS A 304 -15.23 7.55 -17.31
CA CYS A 304 -15.77 6.23 -17.01
C CYS A 304 -17.20 6.14 -17.54
N ASP A 305 -17.59 5.02 -18.15
CA ASP A 305 -18.93 4.81 -18.66
C ASP A 305 -19.92 4.26 -17.60
N GLN A 306 -19.41 4.04 -16.37
CA GLN A 306 -20.19 3.65 -15.21
C GLN A 306 -20.08 4.70 -14.10
N PRO A 307 -21.03 4.75 -13.16
CA PRO A 307 -21.02 5.75 -12.08
C PRO A 307 -19.89 5.56 -11.06
N ASP A 308 -19.24 4.40 -11.08
CA ASP A 308 -18.12 4.08 -10.16
C ASP A 308 -17.23 2.96 -10.72
N ALA A 309 -16.01 2.84 -10.20
CA ALA A 309 -15.11 1.72 -10.41
C ALA A 309 -14.02 1.74 -9.32
N ASP A 310 -13.41 0.59 -9.08
CA ASP A 310 -12.27 0.44 -8.18
C ASP A 310 -10.98 0.36 -8.99
N LEU A 311 -10.06 1.29 -8.74
CA LEU A 311 -8.76 1.35 -9.41
C LEU A 311 -7.61 1.16 -8.42
N ALA A 312 -6.58 0.46 -8.86
CA ALA A 312 -5.30 0.38 -8.16
C ALA A 312 -4.20 1.02 -9.01
N VAL A 313 -3.32 1.74 -8.35
CA VAL A 313 -2.08 2.26 -8.94
C VAL A 313 -0.90 1.61 -8.25
N LEU A 314 0.02 1.06 -9.03
CA LEU A 314 1.24 0.40 -8.57
C LEU A 314 2.44 1.14 -9.16
N LEU A 315 3.36 1.57 -8.30
CA LEU A 315 4.62 2.17 -8.69
C LEU A 315 5.76 1.18 -8.45
N HIS A 316 6.58 0.93 -9.46
CA HIS A 316 7.69 -0.01 -9.41
C HIS A 316 9.00 0.61 -9.88
N GLU A 317 10.09 0.09 -9.33
CA GLU A 317 11.42 0.09 -9.94
C GLU A 317 11.57 -1.13 -10.83
N ILE A 318 12.07 -0.95 -12.07
CA ILE A 318 12.58 -2.04 -12.89
C ILE A 318 14.10 -1.90 -12.91
N THR A 319 14.79 -2.85 -12.29
CA THR A 319 16.24 -2.84 -12.20
C THR A 319 16.89 -3.04 -13.57
N PRO A 320 18.16 -2.70 -13.76
CA PRO A 320 18.88 -3.02 -15.00
C PRO A 320 18.92 -4.53 -15.29
N GLY A 321 18.78 -5.38 -14.28
CA GLY A 321 18.67 -6.83 -14.41
C GLY A 321 17.28 -7.32 -14.84
N GLY A 322 16.26 -6.44 -14.81
CA GLY A 322 14.89 -6.76 -15.18
C GLY A 322 13.97 -7.11 -13.98
N ASP A 323 14.49 -7.08 -12.74
CA ASP A 323 13.67 -7.33 -11.56
C ASP A 323 12.66 -6.19 -11.39
N SER A 324 11.44 -6.53 -11.05
CA SER A 324 10.35 -5.58 -10.75
C SER A 324 10.17 -5.49 -9.24
N ILE A 325 10.42 -4.30 -8.68
CA ILE A 325 10.33 -4.07 -7.24
C ILE A 325 9.26 -3.01 -6.97
N MET A 326 8.22 -3.36 -6.23
CA MET A 326 7.18 -2.41 -5.86
C MET A 326 7.72 -1.36 -4.89
N LEU A 327 7.56 -0.10 -5.22
CA LEU A 327 7.92 1.07 -4.42
C LEU A 327 6.76 1.49 -3.53
N SER A 328 5.58 1.60 -4.12
CA SER A 328 4.38 2.05 -3.44
C SER A 328 3.13 1.70 -4.25
N SER A 329 1.97 1.78 -3.62
CA SER A 329 0.67 1.55 -4.26
C SER A 329 -0.42 2.36 -3.59
N ASP A 330 -1.48 2.65 -4.35
CA ASP A 330 -2.72 3.24 -3.86
C ASP A 330 -3.92 2.49 -4.44
N LEU A 331 -5.02 2.49 -3.69
CA LEU A 331 -6.29 1.87 -4.07
C LEU A 331 -7.40 2.89 -3.87
N LEU A 332 -8.15 3.18 -4.91
CA LEU A 332 -9.20 4.18 -4.89
C LEU A 332 -10.50 3.66 -5.49
N ARG A 333 -11.61 3.79 -4.75
CA ARG A 333 -12.96 3.78 -5.30
C ARG A 333 -13.25 5.17 -5.84
N LEU A 334 -13.62 5.29 -7.11
CA LEU A 334 -13.77 6.59 -7.77
C LEU A 334 -14.85 7.47 -7.14
N SER A 335 -15.92 6.88 -6.60
CA SER A 335 -16.95 7.62 -5.86
C SER A 335 -16.46 8.15 -4.50
N CYS A 336 -15.38 7.59 -3.94
CA CYS A 336 -14.77 8.01 -2.67
C CYS A 336 -13.54 8.93 -2.86
N ARG A 337 -13.34 9.50 -4.05
CA ARG A 337 -12.15 10.32 -4.40
C ARG A 337 -11.94 11.55 -3.55
N ARG A 338 -12.97 12.00 -2.84
CA ARG A 338 -12.90 13.16 -1.92
C ARG A 338 -12.80 12.68 -0.49
N PHE A 339 -12.14 11.91 -0.02
CA PHE A 339 -11.86 11.42 1.34
C PHE A 339 -12.52 12.17 2.54
N ASP A 340 -13.59 12.92 2.28
CA ASP A 340 -14.35 13.71 3.26
C ASP A 340 -15.56 12.94 3.85
N GLY A 341 -15.66 11.64 3.55
CA GLY A 341 -16.72 10.75 4.05
C GLY A 341 -17.97 10.71 3.17
N GLY A 342 -17.99 11.41 2.03
CA GLY A 342 -19.10 11.38 1.07
C GLY A 342 -18.83 10.54 -0.17
N HIS A 343 -19.89 9.97 -0.73
CA HIS A 343 -19.86 9.39 -2.07
C HIS A 343 -20.22 10.44 -3.11
N GLU A 344 -19.33 10.68 -4.06
CA GLU A 344 -19.60 11.50 -5.23
C GLU A 344 -19.50 10.65 -6.49
N TRP A 345 -20.66 10.15 -6.95
CA TRP A 345 -20.76 9.31 -8.13
C TRP A 345 -20.24 10.04 -9.38
N LEU A 346 -19.57 9.31 -10.25
CA LEU A 346 -19.21 9.82 -11.56
C LEU A 346 -20.46 10.01 -12.42
N VAL A 347 -20.42 10.99 -13.32
CA VAL A 347 -21.38 11.09 -14.41
C VAL A 347 -20.82 10.32 -15.60
N PRO A 348 -21.46 9.21 -16.02
CA PRO A 348 -20.94 8.40 -17.11
C PRO A 348 -20.67 9.22 -18.38
N GLY A 349 -19.44 9.06 -18.91
CA GLY A 349 -18.99 9.78 -20.11
C GLY A 349 -18.47 11.20 -19.86
N GLU A 350 -18.49 11.71 -18.62
CA GLU A 350 -17.87 12.99 -18.29
C GLU A 350 -16.42 12.82 -17.83
N VAL A 351 -15.57 13.74 -18.26
CA VAL A 351 -14.17 13.80 -17.85
C VAL A 351 -14.08 14.28 -16.41
N THR A 352 -13.52 13.48 -15.53
CA THR A 352 -13.37 13.76 -14.10
C THR A 352 -11.90 13.80 -13.70
N PRO A 353 -11.45 14.83 -12.93
CA PRO A 353 -10.12 14.83 -12.32
C PRO A 353 -10.08 13.82 -11.17
N ILE A 354 -9.03 13.01 -11.11
CA ILE A 354 -8.80 12.00 -10.08
C ILE A 354 -7.41 12.19 -9.48
N GLY A 355 -7.34 12.21 -8.14
CA GLY A 355 -6.11 12.20 -7.37
C GLY A 355 -5.97 10.87 -6.62
N PHE A 356 -4.85 10.18 -6.82
CA PHE A 356 -4.37 9.12 -5.94
C PHE A 356 -3.38 9.78 -4.99
N GLU A 357 -3.81 10.07 -3.77
CA GLU A 357 -3.08 10.86 -2.78
C GLU A 357 -2.81 10.07 -1.49
N HIS A 358 -3.13 8.76 -1.51
CA HIS A 358 -3.00 7.86 -0.38
C HIS A 358 -2.03 6.70 -0.63
N PHE A 359 -1.07 6.91 -1.50
CA PHE A 359 0.01 5.96 -1.69
C PHE A 359 0.66 5.57 -0.35
N LYS A 360 1.06 4.33 -0.22
CA LYS A 360 1.87 3.88 0.91
C LYS A 360 3.18 4.66 0.97
N TRP A 361 3.71 4.83 2.17
CA TRP A 361 5.03 5.44 2.38
C TRP A 361 6.11 4.69 1.61
N CYS A 362 6.96 5.41 0.88
CA CYS A 362 8.13 4.90 0.18
C CYS A 362 9.41 5.50 0.77
N GLN A 363 10.47 4.71 0.88
CA GLN A 363 11.82 5.15 1.25
C GLN A 363 12.85 4.27 0.55
N ARG A 364 13.08 4.57 -0.75
CA ARG A 364 13.96 3.78 -1.58
C ARG A 364 14.79 4.62 -2.55
N ARG A 365 16.06 4.25 -2.70
CA ARG A 365 16.95 4.73 -3.75
C ARG A 365 16.77 3.85 -4.99
N VAL A 366 16.21 4.41 -6.04
CA VAL A 366 16.13 3.85 -7.38
C VAL A 366 17.43 4.25 -8.10
N ARG A 367 18.23 3.27 -8.48
CA ARG A 367 19.57 3.52 -9.03
C ARG A 367 19.51 3.98 -10.48
N ALA A 368 20.53 4.73 -10.91
CA ALA A 368 20.79 5.02 -12.33
C ALA A 368 20.80 3.71 -13.15
N GLY A 369 20.22 3.75 -14.34
CA GLY A 369 20.00 2.59 -15.19
C GLY A 369 18.70 1.82 -14.89
N SER A 370 18.08 1.96 -13.69
CA SER A 370 16.74 1.45 -13.43
C SER A 370 15.69 2.28 -14.17
N ARG A 371 14.47 1.76 -14.25
CA ARG A 371 13.31 2.45 -14.83
C ARG A 371 12.21 2.58 -13.79
N LEU A 372 11.41 3.63 -13.88
CA LEU A 372 10.13 3.72 -13.18
C LEU A 372 9.04 3.04 -14.02
N ARG A 373 8.16 2.31 -13.40
CA ARG A 373 6.97 1.74 -14.01
C ARG A 373 5.74 2.11 -13.18
N VAL A 374 4.71 2.61 -13.84
CA VAL A 374 3.40 2.87 -13.26
C VAL A 374 2.40 1.94 -13.93
N ALA A 375 1.66 1.18 -13.16
CA ALA A 375 0.52 0.41 -13.63
C ALA A 375 -0.75 0.96 -13.01
N ILE A 376 -1.76 1.24 -13.84
CA ILE A 376 -3.11 1.63 -13.39
C ILE A 376 -4.03 0.52 -13.85
N ARG A 377 -4.76 -0.10 -12.94
CA ARG A 377 -5.53 -1.29 -13.25
C ARG A 377 -6.84 -1.36 -12.47
N HIS A 378 -7.75 -2.20 -12.96
CA HIS A 378 -8.87 -2.65 -12.16
C HIS A 378 -8.39 -3.23 -10.83
N ALA A 379 -9.09 -2.91 -9.76
CA ALA A 379 -8.80 -3.44 -8.43
C ALA A 379 -9.84 -4.48 -8.03
N SER A 380 -9.41 -5.73 -7.97
CA SER A 380 -10.11 -6.78 -7.27
C SER A 380 -9.21 -7.28 -6.15
N SER A 381 -9.67 -7.20 -4.90
CA SER A 381 -8.89 -7.53 -3.72
C SER A 381 -9.72 -8.30 -2.70
N ILE A 382 -9.10 -9.23 -2.00
CA ILE A 382 -9.72 -9.90 -0.85
C ILE A 382 -9.75 -9.00 0.39
N GLN A 383 -9.00 -7.90 0.37
CA GLN A 383 -8.88 -6.96 1.49
C GLN A 383 -9.86 -5.78 1.39
N ALA A 384 -10.54 -5.63 0.25
CA ALA A 384 -11.47 -4.54 0.00
C ALA A 384 -12.80 -5.06 -0.57
N ASN A 385 -13.90 -4.47 -0.13
CA ASN A 385 -15.20 -4.69 -0.74
C ASN A 385 -15.20 -4.10 -2.15
N ALA A 386 -15.37 -4.95 -3.17
CA ALA A 386 -15.41 -4.49 -4.55
C ALA A 386 -16.73 -3.78 -4.87
N TYR A 387 -16.67 -2.84 -5.81
CA TYR A 387 -17.85 -2.24 -6.44
C TYR A 387 -18.24 -3.05 -7.71
N PRO A 388 -19.54 -3.25 -7.96
CA PRO A 388 -20.65 -3.08 -7.03
C PRO A 388 -20.63 -4.11 -5.90
N HIS A 389 -21.18 -3.75 -4.74
CA HIS A 389 -21.22 -4.63 -3.58
C HIS A 389 -21.90 -5.96 -3.92
N GLY A 390 -21.24 -7.07 -3.55
CA GLY A 390 -21.73 -8.41 -3.81
C GLY A 390 -21.58 -8.87 -5.25
N ARG A 391 -20.99 -8.07 -6.13
CA ARG A 391 -20.77 -8.41 -7.55
C ARG A 391 -21.96 -9.13 -8.18
N PRO A 392 -23.15 -8.49 -8.31
CA PRO A 392 -24.32 -9.12 -8.93
C PRO A 392 -23.91 -9.73 -10.29
N ALA A 393 -24.52 -10.84 -10.67
CA ALA A 393 -24.18 -11.55 -11.90
C ALA A 393 -24.38 -10.70 -13.18
N ASP A 394 -25.17 -9.65 -13.08
CA ASP A 394 -25.44 -8.68 -14.14
C ASP A 394 -24.66 -7.35 -13.97
N ALA A 395 -23.71 -7.27 -13.02
CA ALA A 395 -22.90 -6.08 -12.83
C ALA A 395 -22.10 -5.77 -14.10
N PRO A 396 -22.27 -4.56 -14.69
CA PRO A 396 -21.57 -4.21 -15.92
C PRO A 396 -20.09 -3.98 -15.66
N ALA A 397 -19.26 -4.38 -16.62
CA ALA A 397 -17.89 -3.94 -16.66
C ALA A 397 -17.83 -2.44 -16.99
N ALA A 398 -17.00 -1.70 -16.29
CA ALA A 398 -16.76 -0.28 -16.54
C ALA A 398 -15.61 -0.11 -17.56
N ARG A 399 -15.82 0.74 -18.55
CA ARG A 399 -14.77 1.17 -19.47
C ARG A 399 -14.17 2.48 -18.98
N VAL A 400 -12.90 2.48 -18.68
CA VAL A 400 -12.13 3.63 -18.20
C VAL A 400 -11.22 4.13 -19.32
N ARG A 401 -11.24 5.45 -19.59
CA ARG A 401 -10.38 6.13 -20.53
C ARG A 401 -9.57 7.19 -19.82
N ILE A 402 -8.24 7.07 -19.81
CA ILE A 402 -7.31 8.05 -19.25
C ILE A 402 -6.88 9.00 -20.36
N LEU A 403 -6.98 10.31 -20.12
CA LEU A 403 -6.65 11.35 -21.09
C LEU A 403 -5.16 11.68 -21.05
N HIS A 404 -4.55 11.86 -22.23
CA HIS A 404 -3.11 12.14 -22.40
C HIS A 404 -2.82 13.35 -23.28
N ASP A 405 -3.70 14.33 -23.38
CA ASP A 405 -3.31 15.61 -23.97
C ASP A 405 -2.42 16.41 -23.00
N ALA A 406 -1.53 17.23 -23.52
CA ALA A 406 -0.53 17.94 -22.71
C ALA A 406 -1.11 18.79 -21.59
N ALA A 407 -2.35 19.28 -21.74
CA ALA A 407 -3.04 20.07 -20.70
C ALA A 407 -3.59 19.22 -19.55
N ARG A 408 -3.86 17.94 -19.83
CA ARG A 408 -4.44 16.97 -18.87
C ARG A 408 -3.58 15.70 -18.73
N ALA A 409 -2.30 15.78 -19.13
CA ALA A 409 -1.37 14.66 -19.00
C ALA A 409 -1.29 14.20 -17.55
N PRO A 410 -1.42 12.89 -17.28
CA PRO A 410 -1.31 12.36 -15.94
C PRO A 410 0.05 12.70 -15.33
N ARG A 411 0.04 13.13 -14.06
CA ARG A 411 1.20 13.67 -13.38
C ARG A 411 1.51 12.89 -12.11
N LEU A 412 2.65 12.22 -12.11
CA LEU A 412 3.21 11.50 -10.97
C LEU A 412 4.15 12.43 -10.20
N LEU A 413 3.88 12.62 -8.92
CA LEU A 413 4.69 13.38 -7.98
C LEU A 413 5.46 12.42 -7.09
N LEU A 414 6.77 12.55 -7.06
CA LEU A 414 7.67 11.70 -6.28
C LEU A 414 8.40 12.59 -5.26
N PRO A 415 8.12 12.47 -3.96
CA PRO A 415 8.89 13.16 -2.93
C PRO A 415 10.30 12.59 -2.92
N THR A 416 11.31 13.47 -2.94
CA THR A 416 12.72 13.10 -3.04
C THR A 416 13.53 13.61 -1.88
N ALA A 417 14.53 12.82 -1.47
CA ALA A 417 15.50 13.18 -0.45
C ALA A 417 16.91 13.23 -1.03
N ASP A 418 17.75 14.04 -0.39
CA ASP A 418 19.20 13.98 -0.57
C ASP A 418 19.79 13.10 0.55
N LEU A 419 20.70 12.21 0.19
CA LEU A 419 21.37 11.30 1.15
C LEU A 419 22.83 11.70 1.43
N ASP A 420 23.32 12.77 0.82
CA ASP A 420 24.71 13.23 0.96
C ASP A 420 24.95 14.04 2.24
#